data_236f8620f0531283127b5b6e332eb9ce
#
_entry.id   236f8620f0531283127b5b6e332eb9ce
#
_cell.length_a   1.000
_cell.length_b   1.000
_cell.length_c   1.000
_cell.angle_alpha   90.00
_cell.angle_beta   90.00
_cell.angle_gamma   90.00
#
_symmetry.space_group_name_H-M   'P 1'
#
loop_
_entity.id
_entity.type
_entity.pdbx_description
1 polymer ?
#
loop_
_entity_poly.entity_id
_entity_poly.type
_entity_poly.pdbx_seq_one_letter_code
_entity_poly.pdbx_strand_id
1 'polypeptide(L)'
;MYGAVSNNEAVNNAGAINRAIDDCASKGGGRVVVPQGEYSTGSVYLKSGVTLYLEPGAVLKGVHDIGAYAPLQTTLDLSRYESGQGTVNYNSATDAQWSKAMIFAVGISNAGIEGKGCIDGADVRNPLGEEHMRGPHTLLVAGCKGMKFEGFSVKRSANYAFLAYQIEKSKFTDLSIQGGWDGIHIRGAKQVEIAHCEMHTGDDAIAGGYWERMSIHHNKLNSSCNGIRMIMPSERLDITDNEIYGPGTFEHITSHRTRSEAAINLEPGGWGKAPGRMDRIRILRNRVRSVLTPLSVTLSDDNTMGSLLIEDLEARDITRMALSVKSWGRAQTDRVVMRRCNMEFQGIDDPSLPGWFDNRPTSEWPVFPVWGMYFRNVKEVDAKDVKLSVKGKDYRKPWMVDNVEKHNLHLL
;
A
#
# COMPACT_ATOMS: atom_id res chain seq x y z
N MET A 1 23.90 -23.96 -18.71
CA MET A 1 24.15 -23.01 -17.61
C MET A 1 24.53 -21.67 -18.20
N TYR A 2 24.00 -20.59 -17.66
CA TYR A 2 24.12 -19.24 -18.24
C TYR A 2 25.27 -18.42 -17.62
N GLY A 3 26.08 -19.04 -16.73
CA GLY A 3 27.27 -18.43 -16.14
C GLY A 3 27.00 -17.53 -14.92
N ALA A 4 25.90 -17.71 -14.24
CA ALA A 4 25.69 -17.06 -12.95
C ALA A 4 26.62 -17.66 -11.88
N VAL A 5 27.18 -16.79 -11.04
CA VAL A 5 28.11 -17.14 -9.96
C VAL A 5 27.49 -16.78 -8.63
N SER A 6 27.26 -17.79 -7.81
CA SER A 6 26.72 -17.59 -6.46
C SER A 6 27.78 -17.23 -5.43
N ASN A 7 27.38 -16.58 -4.35
CA ASN A 7 28.21 -16.28 -3.19
C ASN A 7 29.50 -15.46 -3.52
N ASN A 8 29.39 -14.59 -4.51
CA ASN A 8 30.46 -13.67 -4.89
C ASN A 8 29.87 -12.28 -5.18
N GLU A 9 29.99 -11.38 -4.23
CA GLU A 9 29.44 -10.01 -4.32
C GLU A 9 30.09 -9.17 -5.42
N ALA A 10 31.30 -9.50 -5.88
CA ALA A 10 31.97 -8.79 -6.95
C ALA A 10 31.39 -9.09 -8.34
N VAL A 11 30.55 -10.12 -8.46
CA VAL A 11 29.96 -10.54 -9.73
C VAL A 11 28.54 -10.04 -9.85
N ASN A 12 28.29 -9.14 -10.80
CA ASN A 12 26.92 -8.77 -11.17
C ASN A 12 26.32 -9.83 -12.11
N ASN A 13 25.37 -10.59 -11.61
CA ASN A 13 24.72 -11.69 -12.31
C ASN A 13 23.59 -11.28 -13.27
N ALA A 14 23.26 -9.98 -13.38
CA ALA A 14 22.13 -9.52 -14.19
C ALA A 14 22.19 -10.04 -15.64
N GLY A 15 23.38 -10.00 -16.27
CA GLY A 15 23.56 -10.50 -17.62
C GLY A 15 23.33 -12.00 -17.76
N ALA A 16 23.75 -12.80 -16.78
CA ALA A 16 23.53 -14.25 -16.80
C ALA A 16 22.04 -14.61 -16.62
N ILE A 17 21.37 -13.93 -15.68
CA ILE A 17 19.93 -14.12 -15.39
C ILE A 17 19.10 -13.70 -16.60
N ASN A 18 19.39 -12.53 -17.19
CA ASN A 18 18.68 -12.03 -18.38
C ASN A 18 18.84 -13.00 -19.57
N ARG A 19 20.04 -13.52 -19.84
CA ARG A 19 20.22 -14.55 -20.90
C ARG A 19 19.39 -15.80 -20.65
N ALA A 20 19.26 -16.26 -19.41
CA ALA A 20 18.42 -17.40 -19.06
C ALA A 20 16.93 -17.12 -19.33
N ILE A 21 16.46 -15.92 -18.98
CA ILE A 21 15.08 -15.47 -19.21
C ILE A 21 14.81 -15.32 -20.71
N ASP A 22 15.72 -14.71 -21.47
CA ASP A 22 15.60 -14.54 -22.91
C ASP A 22 15.56 -15.88 -23.67
N ASP A 23 16.44 -16.82 -23.29
CA ASP A 23 16.45 -18.18 -23.87
C ASP A 23 15.15 -18.94 -23.55
N CYS A 24 14.67 -18.86 -22.32
CA CYS A 24 13.40 -19.45 -21.92
C CYS A 24 12.22 -18.88 -22.72
N ALA A 25 12.17 -17.55 -22.85
CA ALA A 25 11.12 -16.85 -23.60
C ALA A 25 11.15 -17.21 -25.10
N SER A 26 12.33 -17.32 -25.70
CA SER A 26 12.50 -17.69 -27.13
C SER A 26 12.00 -19.11 -27.44
N LYS A 27 11.93 -19.97 -26.42
CA LYS A 27 11.43 -21.35 -26.50
C LYS A 27 9.94 -21.47 -26.15
N GLY A 28 9.23 -20.38 -26.06
CA GLY A 28 7.78 -20.34 -25.75
C GLY A 28 7.45 -20.17 -24.29
N GLY A 29 8.42 -19.83 -23.44
CA GLY A 29 8.21 -19.62 -22.01
C GLY A 29 8.54 -20.84 -21.16
N GLY A 30 8.23 -20.74 -19.87
CA GLY A 30 8.52 -21.79 -18.90
C GLY A 30 9.09 -21.24 -17.60
N ARG A 31 9.95 -22.03 -16.95
CA ARG A 31 10.52 -21.70 -15.65
C ARG A 31 12.04 -21.52 -15.73
N VAL A 32 12.51 -20.36 -15.28
CA VAL A 32 13.94 -20.11 -15.05
C VAL A 32 14.20 -20.30 -13.57
N VAL A 33 15.04 -21.26 -13.21
CA VAL A 33 15.31 -21.60 -11.81
C VAL A 33 16.56 -20.87 -11.33
N VAL A 34 16.43 -20.17 -10.21
CA VAL A 34 17.55 -19.64 -9.42
C VAL A 34 17.81 -20.63 -8.29
N PRO A 35 18.91 -21.40 -8.33
CA PRO A 35 19.18 -22.37 -7.30
C PRO A 35 19.64 -21.72 -6.00
N GLN A 36 19.74 -22.52 -4.93
CA GLN A 36 20.26 -22.05 -3.65
C GLN A 36 21.59 -21.33 -3.80
N GLY A 37 21.76 -20.20 -3.11
CA GLY A 37 22.94 -19.34 -3.12
C GLY A 37 22.58 -17.87 -3.21
N GLU A 38 23.53 -16.98 -2.93
CA GLU A 38 23.36 -15.53 -3.05
C GLU A 38 23.92 -15.05 -4.38
N TYR A 39 23.10 -14.35 -5.16
CA TYR A 39 23.43 -13.83 -6.49
C TYR A 39 23.26 -12.30 -6.47
N SER A 40 24.39 -11.58 -6.43
CA SER A 40 24.38 -10.13 -6.56
C SER A 40 23.97 -9.74 -7.98
N THR A 41 23.03 -8.79 -8.12
CA THR A 41 22.47 -8.42 -9.42
C THR A 41 22.07 -6.96 -9.49
N GLY A 42 22.21 -6.35 -10.67
CA GLY A 42 21.55 -5.13 -11.09
C GLY A 42 20.19 -5.43 -11.71
N SER A 43 19.82 -4.70 -12.78
CA SER A 43 18.50 -4.84 -13.40
C SER A 43 18.32 -6.16 -14.17
N VAL A 44 17.23 -6.86 -13.82
CA VAL A 44 16.73 -8.09 -14.45
C VAL A 44 15.39 -7.80 -15.13
N TYR A 45 15.15 -8.39 -16.31
CA TYR A 45 13.96 -8.13 -17.13
C TYR A 45 13.15 -9.41 -17.34
N LEU A 46 11.95 -9.47 -16.77
CA LEU A 46 11.03 -10.57 -17.02
C LEU A 46 10.45 -10.51 -18.45
N LYS A 47 10.05 -11.64 -18.97
CA LYS A 47 9.44 -11.80 -20.31
C LYS A 47 8.12 -12.53 -20.21
N SER A 48 7.24 -12.31 -21.21
CA SER A 48 5.96 -13.02 -21.27
C SER A 48 6.13 -14.53 -21.25
N GLY A 49 5.27 -15.20 -20.50
CA GLY A 49 5.29 -16.66 -20.36
C GLY A 49 6.42 -17.22 -19.50
N VAL A 50 7.28 -16.38 -18.91
CA VAL A 50 8.41 -16.84 -18.08
C VAL A 50 8.14 -16.62 -16.60
N THR A 51 8.31 -17.69 -15.82
CA THR A 51 8.34 -17.63 -14.35
C THR A 51 9.78 -17.72 -13.86
N LEU A 52 10.25 -16.71 -13.13
CA LEU A 52 11.49 -16.78 -12.38
C LEU A 52 11.22 -17.51 -11.05
N TYR A 53 11.78 -18.68 -10.88
CA TYR A 53 11.56 -19.51 -9.70
C TYR A 53 12.75 -19.47 -8.76
N LEU A 54 12.53 -18.99 -7.55
CA LEU A 54 13.54 -18.90 -6.51
C LEU A 54 13.48 -20.14 -5.61
N GLU A 55 14.46 -21.01 -5.69
CA GLU A 55 14.54 -22.18 -4.80
C GLU A 55 14.68 -21.75 -3.32
N PRO A 56 14.31 -22.61 -2.37
CA PRO A 56 14.61 -22.37 -0.96
C PRO A 56 16.11 -22.08 -0.76
N GLY A 57 16.43 -20.96 -0.11
CA GLY A 57 17.82 -20.51 0.07
C GLY A 57 18.44 -19.77 -1.12
N ALA A 58 17.72 -19.57 -2.22
CA ALA A 58 18.12 -18.64 -3.29
C ALA A 58 17.91 -17.19 -2.84
N VAL A 59 18.90 -16.35 -3.03
CA VAL A 59 18.84 -14.91 -2.75
C VAL A 59 19.28 -14.12 -3.96
N LEU A 60 18.40 -13.29 -4.51
CA LEU A 60 18.78 -12.23 -5.46
C LEU A 60 19.07 -10.98 -4.66
N LYS A 61 20.30 -10.50 -4.63
CA LYS A 61 20.74 -9.36 -3.83
C LYS A 61 21.17 -8.19 -4.70
N GLY A 62 20.67 -7.00 -4.36
CA GLY A 62 21.07 -5.77 -5.06
C GLY A 62 22.56 -5.46 -4.91
N VAL A 63 23.21 -5.04 -6.00
CA VAL A 63 24.60 -4.54 -5.97
C VAL A 63 24.63 -3.09 -5.49
N HIS A 64 25.66 -2.69 -4.74
CA HIS A 64 25.80 -1.32 -4.22
C HIS A 64 26.35 -0.33 -5.27
N ASP A 65 26.04 -0.55 -6.54
CA ASP A 65 26.34 0.34 -7.66
C ASP A 65 25.04 0.82 -8.29
N ILE A 66 24.65 2.08 -8.05
CA ILE A 66 23.42 2.67 -8.61
C ILE A 66 23.42 2.70 -10.15
N GLY A 67 24.58 2.67 -10.78
CA GLY A 67 24.72 2.57 -12.24
C GLY A 67 24.31 1.21 -12.81
N ALA A 68 24.25 0.16 -11.98
CA ALA A 68 23.78 -1.16 -12.39
C ALA A 68 22.25 -1.26 -12.54
N TYR A 69 21.51 -0.20 -12.18
CA TYR A 69 20.05 -0.17 -12.25
C TYR A 69 19.58 0.79 -13.32
N ALA A 70 18.86 0.24 -14.30
CA ALA A 70 18.26 1.03 -15.37
C ALA A 70 17.02 1.77 -14.88
N PRO A 71 16.66 2.92 -15.48
CA PRO A 71 15.33 3.52 -15.34
C PRO A 71 14.32 2.75 -16.19
N LEU A 72 13.03 2.94 -15.88
CA LEU A 72 11.93 2.38 -16.65
C LEU A 72 12.00 2.85 -18.11
N GLN A 73 11.91 1.91 -19.04
CA GLN A 73 11.75 2.16 -20.46
C GLN A 73 10.36 1.68 -20.89
N THR A 74 9.49 2.59 -21.29
CA THR A 74 8.13 2.26 -21.68
C THR A 74 7.57 3.30 -22.67
N THR A 75 6.63 2.88 -23.51
CA THR A 75 5.82 3.76 -24.37
C THR A 75 4.42 4.01 -23.77
N LEU A 76 4.14 3.48 -22.58
CA LEU A 76 2.88 3.70 -21.89
C LEU A 76 2.77 5.15 -21.41
N ASP A 77 1.59 5.73 -21.56
CA ASP A 77 1.27 6.98 -20.87
C ASP A 77 0.95 6.71 -19.41
N LEU A 78 1.85 7.11 -18.55
CA LEU A 78 1.75 6.97 -17.09
C LEU A 78 1.55 8.32 -16.38
N SER A 79 1.33 9.40 -17.11
CA SER A 79 1.22 10.77 -16.58
C SER A 79 0.13 10.93 -15.51
N ARG A 80 -1.00 10.24 -15.67
CA ARG A 80 -2.09 10.27 -14.66
C ARG A 80 -1.74 9.66 -13.31
N TYR A 81 -0.62 8.96 -13.21
CA TYR A 81 -0.18 8.29 -12.00
C TYR A 81 0.93 9.04 -11.25
N GLU A 82 1.31 10.20 -11.75
CA GLU A 82 2.26 11.07 -11.05
C GLU A 82 1.66 11.60 -9.75
N SER A 83 2.49 11.79 -8.76
CA SER A 83 2.09 12.30 -7.45
C SER A 83 3.19 13.14 -6.82
N GLY A 84 2.84 13.94 -5.81
CA GLY A 84 3.78 14.81 -5.12
C GLY A 84 4.30 15.98 -5.95
N GLN A 85 3.60 16.41 -7.00
CA GLN A 85 4.00 17.54 -7.84
C GLN A 85 4.29 18.80 -7.00
N GLY A 86 5.44 19.43 -7.24
CA GLY A 86 5.88 20.62 -6.52
C GLY A 86 6.45 20.35 -5.13
N THR A 87 6.66 19.11 -4.75
CA THR A 87 7.31 18.71 -3.50
C THR A 87 8.64 17.99 -3.77
N VAL A 88 9.44 17.78 -2.71
CA VAL A 88 10.67 16.96 -2.76
C VAL A 88 10.38 15.47 -3.00
N ASN A 89 9.12 15.07 -2.87
CA ASN A 89 8.64 13.70 -3.02
C ASN A 89 7.85 13.54 -4.33
N TYR A 90 8.32 14.15 -5.40
CA TYR A 90 7.69 14.00 -6.71
C TYR A 90 7.98 12.63 -7.31
N ASN A 91 6.91 11.87 -7.51
CA ASN A 91 6.96 10.53 -8.06
C ASN A 91 6.48 10.52 -9.51
N SER A 92 7.38 10.39 -10.46
CA SER A 92 7.07 10.26 -11.89
C SER A 92 7.74 9.05 -12.50
N ALA A 93 6.96 8.25 -13.23
CA ALA A 93 7.50 7.10 -13.96
C ALA A 93 8.51 7.49 -15.06
N THR A 94 8.50 8.76 -15.49
CA THR A 94 9.44 9.31 -16.48
C THR A 94 10.73 9.85 -15.85
N ASP A 95 10.77 10.00 -14.53
CA ASP A 95 12.00 10.40 -13.83
C ASP A 95 12.97 9.21 -13.78
N ALA A 96 14.15 9.41 -14.38
CA ALA A 96 15.16 8.37 -14.46
C ALA A 96 15.77 7.97 -13.10
N GLN A 97 15.65 8.79 -12.08
CA GLN A 97 16.12 8.45 -10.73
C GLN A 97 15.05 7.71 -9.94
N TRP A 98 13.79 8.16 -10.04
CA TRP A 98 12.66 7.52 -9.40
C TRP A 98 12.38 6.12 -9.98
N SER A 99 12.43 5.96 -11.29
CA SER A 99 11.97 4.75 -11.99
C SER A 99 13.02 3.64 -12.10
N LYS A 100 14.14 3.71 -11.36
CA LYS A 100 15.11 2.63 -11.28
C LYS A 100 14.53 1.42 -10.55
N ALA A 101 14.83 0.21 -11.04
CA ALA A 101 14.43 -1.01 -10.36
C ALA A 101 15.43 -2.17 -10.54
N MET A 102 15.37 -3.10 -9.58
CA MET A 102 16.13 -4.33 -9.61
C MET A 102 15.52 -5.37 -10.56
N ILE A 103 14.17 -5.45 -10.59
CA ILE A 103 13.47 -6.38 -11.49
C ILE A 103 12.38 -5.63 -12.22
N PHE A 104 12.35 -5.73 -13.54
CA PHE A 104 11.35 -5.15 -14.40
C PHE A 104 10.41 -6.19 -15.02
N ALA A 105 9.12 -5.83 -15.08
CA ALA A 105 8.13 -6.46 -15.93
C ALA A 105 7.38 -5.36 -16.68
N VAL A 106 7.60 -5.21 -18.00
CA VAL A 106 7.05 -4.10 -18.77
C VAL A 106 6.38 -4.61 -20.04
N GLY A 107 5.07 -4.34 -20.17
CA GLY A 107 4.28 -4.72 -21.35
C GLY A 107 4.18 -6.23 -21.58
N ILE A 108 4.31 -7.04 -20.54
CA ILE A 108 4.32 -8.50 -20.64
C ILE A 108 3.09 -9.15 -20.03
N SER A 109 2.88 -10.43 -20.34
CA SER A 109 1.76 -11.18 -19.83
C SER A 109 2.13 -12.60 -19.39
N ASN A 110 1.32 -13.15 -18.45
CA ASN A 110 1.43 -14.53 -17.96
C ASN A 110 2.85 -14.86 -17.49
N ALA A 111 3.44 -14.01 -16.68
CA ALA A 111 4.78 -14.12 -16.14
C ALA A 111 4.77 -13.83 -14.64
N GLY A 112 5.91 -14.00 -13.99
CA GLY A 112 5.99 -13.67 -12.57
C GLY A 112 7.21 -14.22 -11.88
N ILE A 113 7.14 -14.21 -10.54
CA ILE A 113 8.18 -14.78 -9.66
C ILE A 113 7.50 -15.68 -8.66
N GLU A 114 8.02 -16.86 -8.50
CA GLU A 114 7.50 -17.87 -7.57
C GLU A 114 8.65 -18.52 -6.75
N GLY A 115 8.28 -19.19 -5.68
CA GLY A 115 9.22 -20.01 -4.91
C GLY A 115 9.32 -19.62 -3.45
N LYS A 116 10.37 -20.10 -2.78
CA LYS A 116 10.62 -19.88 -1.35
C LYS A 116 11.96 -19.17 -1.08
N GLY A 117 12.55 -18.56 -2.10
CA GLY A 117 13.77 -17.77 -1.97
C GLY A 117 13.48 -16.34 -1.51
N CYS A 118 14.47 -15.48 -1.65
CA CYS A 118 14.44 -14.10 -1.19
C CYS A 118 14.94 -13.14 -2.28
N ILE A 119 14.34 -11.97 -2.35
CA ILE A 119 14.88 -10.82 -3.07
C ILE A 119 15.28 -9.77 -2.04
N ASP A 120 16.53 -9.40 -2.03
CA ASP A 120 17.13 -8.48 -1.07
C ASP A 120 17.53 -7.19 -1.78
N GLY A 121 16.81 -6.10 -1.53
CA GLY A 121 17.11 -4.78 -2.11
C GLY A 121 18.42 -4.16 -1.60
N ALA A 122 19.02 -4.76 -0.56
CA ALA A 122 20.31 -4.39 0.01
C ALA A 122 20.43 -2.92 0.47
N ASP A 123 19.32 -2.20 0.65
CA ASP A 123 19.28 -0.77 1.04
C ASP A 123 20.18 0.11 0.15
N VAL A 124 20.23 -0.17 -1.13
CA VAL A 124 21.08 0.56 -2.10
C VAL A 124 20.65 2.03 -2.16
N ARG A 125 21.54 2.94 -1.79
CA ARG A 125 21.25 4.37 -1.77
C ARG A 125 21.50 5.06 -3.09
N ASN A 126 20.62 6.03 -3.42
CA ASN A 126 20.78 6.92 -4.56
C ASN A 126 20.69 8.38 -4.09
N PRO A 127 21.82 9.10 -4.01
CA PRO A 127 21.79 10.51 -3.59
C PRO A 127 21.02 11.45 -4.52
N LEU A 128 20.73 11.00 -5.76
CA LEU A 128 19.92 11.73 -6.74
C LEU A 128 18.45 11.29 -6.73
N GLY A 129 18.10 10.29 -5.93
CA GLY A 129 16.73 9.79 -5.79
C GLY A 129 15.88 10.66 -4.86
N GLU A 130 14.64 10.28 -4.70
CA GLU A 130 13.70 10.92 -3.78
C GLU A 130 14.29 11.00 -2.36
N GLU A 131 14.03 12.09 -1.67
CA GLU A 131 14.58 12.40 -0.35
C GLU A 131 16.12 12.33 -0.29
N HIS A 132 16.80 12.46 -1.45
CA HIS A 132 18.26 12.35 -1.61
C HIS A 132 18.84 11.02 -1.10
N MET A 133 18.05 9.98 -1.11
CA MET A 133 18.48 8.67 -0.61
C MET A 133 17.80 7.46 -1.23
N ARG A 134 16.56 7.56 -1.73
CA ARG A 134 15.81 6.40 -2.21
C ARG A 134 16.47 5.81 -3.44
N GLY A 135 16.83 4.53 -3.33
CA GLY A 135 17.46 3.76 -4.40
C GLY A 135 16.45 3.12 -5.37
N PRO A 136 16.81 2.01 -6.00
CA PRO A 136 15.92 1.33 -6.93
C PRO A 136 14.75 0.66 -6.20
N HIS A 137 13.58 0.63 -6.83
CA HIS A 137 12.51 -0.27 -6.42
C HIS A 137 12.98 -1.72 -6.53
N THR A 138 12.49 -2.62 -5.68
CA THR A 138 12.85 -4.02 -5.83
C THR A 138 12.20 -4.61 -7.08
N LEU A 139 10.90 -4.37 -7.29
CA LEU A 139 10.19 -4.75 -8.51
C LEU A 139 9.42 -3.56 -9.09
N LEU A 140 9.54 -3.34 -10.40
CA LEU A 140 8.74 -2.39 -11.15
C LEU A 140 7.97 -3.11 -12.26
N VAL A 141 6.63 -3.02 -12.20
CA VAL A 141 5.72 -3.73 -13.09
C VAL A 141 4.86 -2.71 -13.83
N ALA A 142 4.88 -2.64 -15.15
CA ALA A 142 4.14 -1.65 -15.91
C ALA A 142 3.43 -2.24 -17.14
N GLY A 143 2.10 -1.98 -17.27
CA GLY A 143 1.31 -2.42 -18.42
C GLY A 143 1.22 -3.94 -18.55
N CYS A 144 1.15 -4.66 -17.46
CA CYS A 144 1.23 -6.12 -17.42
C CYS A 144 -0.12 -6.77 -17.14
N LYS A 145 -0.28 -8.01 -17.63
CA LYS A 145 -1.50 -8.79 -17.43
C LYS A 145 -1.20 -10.22 -17.02
N GLY A 146 -1.97 -10.75 -16.07
CA GLY A 146 -1.83 -12.14 -15.63
C GLY A 146 -0.51 -12.40 -14.91
N MET A 147 0.01 -11.41 -14.19
CA MET A 147 1.23 -11.56 -13.40
C MET A 147 0.95 -12.36 -12.13
N LYS A 148 1.92 -13.19 -11.75
CA LYS A 148 1.86 -13.98 -10.53
C LYS A 148 3.12 -13.80 -9.70
N PHE A 149 2.96 -13.30 -8.47
CA PHE A 149 4.02 -13.15 -7.49
C PHE A 149 3.63 -13.96 -6.26
N GLU A 150 4.35 -15.06 -6.00
CA GLU A 150 3.90 -16.05 -5.01
C GLU A 150 5.03 -16.68 -4.21
N GLY A 151 4.91 -16.63 -2.89
CA GLY A 151 5.59 -17.51 -1.96
C GLY A 151 7.00 -17.09 -1.53
N PHE A 152 7.61 -16.09 -2.14
CA PHE A 152 8.95 -15.62 -1.81
C PHE A 152 8.95 -14.44 -0.81
N SER A 153 10.13 -14.13 -0.30
CA SER A 153 10.33 -12.97 0.56
C SER A 153 11.02 -11.82 -0.16
N VAL A 154 10.70 -10.57 0.27
CA VAL A 154 11.39 -9.34 -0.12
C VAL A 154 11.88 -8.66 1.15
N LYS A 155 13.13 -8.23 1.18
CA LYS A 155 13.68 -7.50 2.32
C LYS A 155 14.58 -6.35 1.90
N ARG A 156 14.72 -5.36 2.78
CA ARG A 156 15.62 -4.21 2.61
C ARG A 156 15.47 -3.51 1.26
N SER A 157 14.22 -3.29 0.84
CA SER A 157 13.92 -2.56 -0.40
C SER A 157 14.43 -1.13 -0.28
N ALA A 158 15.25 -0.70 -1.22
CA ALA A 158 15.84 0.63 -1.22
C ALA A 158 14.85 1.75 -1.59
N ASN A 159 13.71 1.37 -2.14
CA ASN A 159 12.50 2.13 -2.36
C ASN A 159 11.32 1.19 -2.12
N TYR A 160 10.21 1.23 -2.86
CA TYR A 160 9.11 0.29 -2.71
C TYR A 160 9.52 -1.15 -3.03
N ALA A 161 8.98 -2.12 -2.30
CA ALA A 161 9.21 -3.52 -2.64
C ALA A 161 8.56 -3.86 -3.98
N PHE A 162 7.33 -3.38 -4.22
CA PHE A 162 6.66 -3.43 -5.51
C PHE A 162 6.12 -2.05 -5.89
N LEU A 163 6.51 -1.56 -7.05
CA LEU A 163 5.86 -0.44 -7.74
C LEU A 163 5.19 -0.97 -9.00
N ALA A 164 3.87 -0.83 -9.09
CA ALA A 164 3.14 -1.33 -10.26
C ALA A 164 2.28 -0.24 -10.89
N TYR A 165 2.26 -0.20 -12.22
CA TYR A 165 1.44 0.68 -13.04
C TYR A 165 0.59 -0.12 -14.02
N GLN A 166 -0.71 0.17 -14.10
CA GLN A 166 -1.63 -0.39 -15.13
C GLN A 166 -1.56 -1.93 -15.21
N ILE A 167 -1.77 -2.62 -14.10
CA ILE A 167 -1.76 -4.09 -14.08
C ILE A 167 -3.18 -4.67 -14.13
N GLU A 168 -3.34 -5.79 -14.83
CA GLU A 168 -4.63 -6.47 -14.98
C GLU A 168 -4.51 -7.95 -14.62
N LYS A 169 -5.55 -8.51 -13.97
CA LYS A 169 -5.68 -9.96 -13.67
C LYS A 169 -4.45 -10.56 -13.00
N SER A 170 -3.89 -9.84 -12.05
CA SER A 170 -2.62 -10.19 -11.41
C SER A 170 -2.80 -10.53 -9.94
N LYS A 171 -1.87 -11.31 -9.40
CA LYS A 171 -1.95 -11.81 -8.02
C LYS A 171 -0.63 -11.62 -7.29
N PHE A 172 -0.75 -11.25 -6.02
CA PHE A 172 0.33 -11.17 -5.03
C PHE A 172 -0.10 -12.04 -3.85
N THR A 173 0.49 -13.21 -3.70
CA THR A 173 0.04 -14.18 -2.70
C THR A 173 1.18 -14.80 -1.92
N ASP A 174 0.95 -15.05 -0.63
CA ASP A 174 1.92 -15.72 0.24
C ASP A 174 3.30 -15.05 0.28
N LEU A 175 3.35 -13.72 0.14
CA LEU A 175 4.59 -12.95 0.18
C LEU A 175 4.93 -12.55 1.62
N SER A 176 6.24 -12.51 1.91
CA SER A 176 6.78 -11.89 3.13
C SER A 176 7.60 -10.66 2.77
N ILE A 177 7.20 -9.47 3.21
CA ILE A 177 7.90 -8.20 2.93
C ILE A 177 8.40 -7.60 4.24
N GLN A 178 9.70 -7.28 4.32
CA GLN A 178 10.33 -6.83 5.55
C GLN A 178 11.25 -5.62 5.34
N GLY A 179 10.96 -4.56 6.06
CA GLY A 179 11.71 -3.30 6.01
C GLY A 179 11.46 -2.50 4.73
N GLY A 180 12.31 -1.53 4.47
CA GLY A 180 12.19 -0.63 3.32
C GLY A 180 11.10 0.43 3.51
N TRP A 181 10.53 0.85 2.40
CA TRP A 181 9.48 1.85 2.28
C TRP A 181 8.12 1.17 2.14
N ASP A 182 7.35 1.48 1.07
CA ASP A 182 6.09 0.78 0.83
C ASP A 182 6.30 -0.70 0.49
N GLY A 183 5.36 -1.53 0.90
CA GLY A 183 5.33 -2.93 0.51
C GLY A 183 4.85 -3.10 -0.94
N ILE A 184 3.55 -3.05 -1.17
CA ILE A 184 2.96 -3.19 -2.51
C ILE A 184 2.25 -1.89 -2.89
N HIS A 185 2.84 -1.12 -3.81
CA HIS A 185 2.29 0.14 -4.30
C HIS A 185 1.80 -0.01 -5.75
N ILE A 186 0.48 0.07 -5.97
CA ILE A 186 -0.14 -0.16 -7.28
C ILE A 186 -0.91 1.07 -7.73
N ARG A 187 -0.51 1.66 -8.86
CA ARG A 187 -1.16 2.80 -9.51
C ARG A 187 -1.86 2.33 -10.80
N GLY A 188 -3.14 2.04 -10.69
CA GLY A 188 -3.92 1.43 -11.75
C GLY A 188 -3.93 -0.08 -11.70
N ALA A 189 -5.05 -0.64 -11.23
CA ALA A 189 -5.27 -2.08 -11.16
C ALA A 189 -6.64 -2.44 -11.69
N LYS A 190 -6.73 -3.58 -12.38
CA LYS A 190 -8.00 -4.17 -12.78
C LYS A 190 -8.02 -5.66 -12.49
N GLN A 191 -8.94 -6.10 -11.64
CA GLN A 191 -9.04 -7.50 -11.22
C GLN A 191 -7.71 -8.02 -10.60
N VAL A 192 -7.24 -7.35 -9.55
CA VAL A 192 -6.00 -7.70 -8.84
C VAL A 192 -6.33 -8.21 -7.44
N GLU A 193 -5.59 -9.20 -7.01
CA GLU A 193 -5.70 -9.84 -5.70
C GLU A 193 -4.38 -9.70 -4.92
N ILE A 194 -4.47 -9.27 -3.65
CA ILE A 194 -3.38 -9.30 -2.68
C ILE A 194 -3.86 -10.13 -1.48
N ALA A 195 -3.27 -11.30 -1.27
CA ALA A 195 -3.77 -12.22 -0.27
C ALA A 195 -2.68 -13.03 0.45
N HIS A 196 -2.93 -13.38 1.71
CA HIS A 196 -2.07 -14.23 2.53
C HIS A 196 -0.63 -13.72 2.67
N CYS A 197 -0.44 -12.41 2.51
CA CYS A 197 0.86 -11.78 2.64
C CYS A 197 1.10 -11.32 4.10
N GLU A 198 2.36 -11.37 4.52
CA GLU A 198 2.80 -10.80 5.77
C GLU A 198 3.79 -9.66 5.49
N MET A 199 3.42 -8.44 5.88
CA MET A 199 4.17 -7.24 5.56
C MET A 199 4.55 -6.48 6.84
N HIS A 200 5.82 -6.18 6.98
CA HIS A 200 6.39 -5.33 8.03
C HIS A 200 7.19 -4.22 7.33
N THR A 201 6.60 -3.04 7.16
CA THR A 201 7.16 -1.96 6.33
C THR A 201 7.48 -0.71 7.13
N GLY A 202 8.45 0.06 6.67
CA GLY A 202 8.77 1.37 7.25
C GLY A 202 7.78 2.46 6.83
N ASP A 203 7.18 2.34 5.65
CA ASP A 203 6.13 3.22 5.13
C ASP A 203 4.85 2.40 4.92
N ASP A 204 3.97 2.72 3.98
CA ASP A 204 2.68 2.04 3.80
C ASP A 204 2.83 0.56 3.43
N ALA A 205 2.03 -0.34 4.02
CA ALA A 205 2.14 -1.76 3.65
C ALA A 205 1.54 -2.02 2.26
N ILE A 206 0.36 -1.48 1.97
CA ILE A 206 -0.28 -1.53 0.65
C ILE A 206 -0.75 -0.12 0.30
N ALA A 207 -0.32 0.41 -0.86
CA ALA A 207 -0.67 1.76 -1.28
C ALA A 207 -1.01 1.87 -2.77
N GLY A 208 -1.53 3.04 -3.20
CA GLY A 208 -1.79 3.38 -4.58
C GLY A 208 -3.21 3.84 -4.86
N GLY A 209 -3.82 3.34 -5.93
CA GLY A 209 -5.19 3.70 -6.31
C GLY A 209 -5.47 3.53 -7.80
N TYR A 210 -6.61 4.10 -8.25
CA TYR A 210 -7.24 3.79 -9.53
C TYR A 210 -7.44 2.27 -9.69
N TRP A 211 -7.97 1.65 -8.64
CA TRP A 211 -8.25 0.22 -8.59
C TRP A 211 -9.69 -0.06 -9.01
N GLU A 212 -9.85 -1.01 -9.92
CA GLU A 212 -11.14 -1.56 -10.35
C GLU A 212 -11.20 -3.05 -10.04
N ARG A 213 -12.11 -3.48 -9.18
CA ARG A 213 -12.25 -4.88 -8.74
C ARG A 213 -10.98 -5.41 -8.09
N MET A 214 -10.52 -4.72 -7.09
CA MET A 214 -9.39 -5.16 -6.29
C MET A 214 -9.83 -5.85 -5.02
N SER A 215 -9.15 -6.93 -4.67
CA SER A 215 -9.36 -7.68 -3.44
C SER A 215 -8.09 -7.73 -2.61
N ILE A 216 -8.18 -7.28 -1.35
CA ILE A 216 -7.09 -7.29 -0.37
C ILE A 216 -7.58 -8.09 0.84
N HIS A 217 -7.08 -9.32 1.02
CA HIS A 217 -7.64 -10.19 2.05
C HIS A 217 -6.67 -11.16 2.70
N HIS A 218 -6.96 -11.54 3.94
CA HIS A 218 -6.19 -12.50 4.73
C HIS A 218 -4.71 -12.11 4.88
N ASN A 219 -4.41 -10.80 4.89
CA ASN A 219 -3.06 -10.32 5.07
C ASN A 219 -2.81 -9.93 6.54
N LYS A 220 -1.54 -9.99 6.95
CA LYS A 220 -1.05 -9.40 8.18
C LYS A 220 -0.20 -8.18 7.83
N LEU A 221 -0.67 -7.01 8.23
CA LEU A 221 -0.07 -5.74 7.85
C LEU A 221 0.42 -5.00 9.10
N ASN A 222 1.72 -4.81 9.19
CA ASN A 222 2.40 -4.02 10.21
C ASN A 222 3.22 -2.93 9.54
N SER A 223 2.93 -1.68 9.83
CA SER A 223 3.54 -0.56 9.15
C SER A 223 3.81 0.59 10.12
N SER A 224 4.87 1.35 9.88
CA SER A 224 5.14 2.61 10.58
C SER A 224 4.48 3.83 9.93
N CYS A 225 3.56 3.59 8.98
CA CYS A 225 2.67 4.58 8.39
C CYS A 225 1.25 4.02 8.31
N ASN A 226 0.74 3.64 7.15
CA ASN A 226 -0.61 3.09 7.04
C ASN A 226 -0.58 1.59 6.69
N GLY A 227 -1.58 0.85 7.15
CA GLY A 227 -1.77 -0.52 6.71
C GLY A 227 -2.17 -0.57 5.23
N ILE A 228 -3.23 0.14 4.86
CA ILE A 228 -3.68 0.30 3.47
C ILE A 228 -3.93 1.78 3.20
N ARG A 229 -3.25 2.35 2.21
CA ARG A 229 -3.41 3.75 1.81
C ARG A 229 -3.84 3.87 0.35
N MET A 230 -5.00 4.49 0.11
CA MET A 230 -5.48 4.77 -1.23
C MET A 230 -5.41 6.27 -1.50
N ILE A 231 -4.55 6.68 -2.42
CA ILE A 231 -4.30 8.08 -2.80
C ILE A 231 -4.98 8.50 -4.12
N MET A 232 -5.60 7.56 -4.81
CA MET A 232 -6.34 7.80 -6.07
C MET A 232 -7.68 7.05 -6.02
N PRO A 233 -8.80 7.60 -6.53
CA PRO A 233 -10.12 7.01 -6.39
C PRO A 233 -10.21 5.60 -6.97
N SER A 234 -10.99 4.73 -6.33
CA SER A 234 -11.10 3.31 -6.68
C SER A 234 -12.56 2.85 -6.66
N GLU A 235 -12.87 1.82 -7.44
CA GLU A 235 -14.19 1.22 -7.55
C GLU A 235 -14.17 -0.29 -7.33
N ARG A 236 -15.16 -0.81 -6.57
CA ARG A 236 -15.24 -2.25 -6.26
C ARG A 236 -13.98 -2.74 -5.55
N LEU A 237 -13.68 -2.11 -4.44
CA LEU A 237 -12.56 -2.48 -3.59
C LEU A 237 -13.07 -3.28 -2.39
N ASP A 238 -12.58 -4.49 -2.24
CA ASP A 238 -12.86 -5.37 -1.11
C ASP A 238 -11.62 -5.49 -0.23
N ILE A 239 -11.74 -5.03 1.01
CA ILE A 239 -10.72 -5.15 2.07
C ILE A 239 -11.31 -6.08 3.14
N THR A 240 -10.88 -7.34 3.16
CA THR A 240 -11.57 -8.34 3.97
C THR A 240 -10.63 -9.27 4.73
N ASP A 241 -11.01 -9.62 5.95
CA ASP A 241 -10.30 -10.65 6.73
C ASP A 241 -8.80 -10.33 6.97
N ASN A 242 -8.40 -9.06 7.00
CA ASN A 242 -7.02 -8.67 7.29
C ASN A 242 -6.82 -8.41 8.78
N GLU A 243 -5.59 -8.65 9.24
CA GLU A 243 -5.09 -8.19 10.54
C GLU A 243 -4.12 -7.01 10.29
N ILE A 244 -4.49 -5.82 10.80
CA ILE A 244 -3.71 -4.59 10.62
C ILE A 244 -3.33 -4.05 11.99
N TYR A 245 -2.04 -3.88 12.25
CA TYR A 245 -1.60 -3.55 13.59
C TYR A 245 -0.33 -2.72 13.65
N GLY A 246 -0.23 -1.97 14.74
CA GLY A 246 0.93 -1.22 15.16
C GLY A 246 1.47 -1.65 16.55
N PRO A 247 2.54 -1.00 17.03
CA PRO A 247 3.41 -0.14 16.25
C PRO A 247 4.17 -0.89 15.15
N GLY A 248 4.75 -0.17 14.19
CA GLY A 248 5.57 -0.78 13.14
C GLY A 248 6.84 -1.43 13.70
N THR A 249 7.18 -2.59 13.19
CA THR A 249 8.41 -3.33 13.54
C THR A 249 9.66 -2.65 12.97
N PHE A 250 9.54 -2.08 11.77
CA PHE A 250 10.59 -1.29 11.12
C PHE A 250 10.19 0.17 11.15
N GLU A 251 11.09 1.05 11.60
CA GLU A 251 10.84 2.47 11.62
C GLU A 251 10.76 3.07 10.21
N HIS A 252 10.00 4.15 10.08
CA HIS A 252 10.00 4.95 8.86
C HIS A 252 11.37 5.61 8.69
N ILE A 253 12.02 5.40 7.57
CA ILE A 253 13.45 5.66 7.37
C ILE A 253 13.84 7.12 7.62
N THR A 254 13.02 8.09 7.21
CA THR A 254 13.36 9.52 7.35
C THR A 254 12.79 10.17 8.60
N SER A 255 11.62 9.75 9.08
CA SER A 255 11.00 10.35 10.27
C SER A 255 11.28 9.61 11.57
N HIS A 256 11.88 8.41 11.48
CA HIS A 256 12.22 7.53 12.61
C HIS A 256 11.03 7.18 13.51
N ARG A 257 9.81 7.33 13.00
CA ARG A 257 8.60 6.93 13.72
C ARG A 257 8.36 5.42 13.56
N THR A 258 7.79 4.81 14.59
CA THR A 258 7.25 3.44 14.53
C THR A 258 5.73 3.43 14.68
N ARG A 259 5.14 4.60 14.92
CA ARG A 259 3.70 4.76 15.10
C ARG A 259 2.96 4.43 13.81
N SER A 260 2.08 3.42 13.86
CA SER A 260 1.12 3.18 12.78
C SER A 260 0.03 4.24 12.81
N GLU A 261 -0.26 4.83 11.68
CA GLU A 261 -1.21 5.93 11.54
C GLU A 261 -2.63 5.41 11.33
N ALA A 262 -3.08 5.23 10.11
CA ALA A 262 -4.38 4.59 9.90
C ALA A 262 -4.21 3.11 9.55
N ALA A 263 -5.12 2.26 10.07
CA ALA A 263 -5.19 0.91 9.54
C ALA A 263 -5.61 0.94 8.06
N ILE A 264 -6.63 1.75 7.73
CA ILE A 264 -7.09 1.98 6.37
C ILE A 264 -7.25 3.48 6.17
N ASN A 265 -6.55 4.06 5.21
CA ASN A 265 -6.61 5.46 4.82
C ASN A 265 -7.05 5.61 3.36
N LEU A 266 -8.26 6.12 3.13
CA LEU A 266 -8.81 6.35 1.81
C LEU A 266 -8.86 7.86 1.57
N GLU A 267 -7.85 8.41 0.91
CA GLU A 267 -7.68 9.86 0.73
C GLU A 267 -7.34 10.23 -0.73
N PRO A 268 -8.26 10.00 -1.68
CA PRO A 268 -8.00 10.35 -3.07
C PRO A 268 -7.69 11.84 -3.20
N GLY A 269 -6.57 12.15 -3.85
CA GLY A 269 -6.06 13.51 -3.95
C GLY A 269 -5.18 13.97 -2.76
N GLY A 270 -4.95 13.12 -1.77
CA GLY A 270 -4.10 13.46 -0.61
C GLY A 270 -2.61 13.61 -0.95
N TRP A 271 -2.17 13.02 -2.05
CA TRP A 271 -0.76 13.07 -2.50
C TRP A 271 -0.61 13.65 -3.92
N GLY A 272 -1.50 14.52 -4.29
CA GLY A 272 -1.55 15.12 -5.62
C GLY A 272 -2.94 15.00 -6.23
N LYS A 273 -3.19 15.77 -7.30
CA LYS A 273 -4.51 15.82 -7.91
C LYS A 273 -4.89 14.46 -8.50
N ALA A 274 -5.96 13.87 -7.99
CA ALA A 274 -6.47 12.57 -8.45
C ALA A 274 -8.01 12.63 -8.53
N PRO A 275 -8.58 13.25 -9.58
CA PRO A 275 -10.03 13.40 -9.70
C PRO A 275 -10.71 12.05 -9.99
N GLY A 276 -11.95 11.91 -9.53
CA GLY A 276 -12.78 10.76 -9.86
C GLY A 276 -13.73 10.34 -8.74
N ARG A 277 -14.44 9.24 -9.00
CA ARG A 277 -15.42 8.67 -8.08
C ARG A 277 -14.89 7.41 -7.43
N MET A 278 -15.08 7.32 -6.13
CA MET A 278 -15.00 6.05 -5.41
C MET A 278 -16.39 5.43 -5.32
N ASP A 279 -16.52 4.13 -5.50
CA ASP A 279 -17.80 3.46 -5.29
C ASP A 279 -17.65 1.97 -4.95
N ARG A 280 -18.64 1.44 -4.22
CA ARG A 280 -18.68 0.02 -3.83
C ARG A 280 -17.42 -0.41 -3.10
N ILE A 281 -17.08 0.32 -2.04
CA ILE A 281 -15.98 -0.02 -1.14
C ILE A 281 -16.54 -0.87 -0.01
N ARG A 282 -15.95 -2.03 0.24
CA ARG A 282 -16.35 -2.95 1.31
C ARG A 282 -15.18 -3.26 2.23
N ILE A 283 -15.36 -3.02 3.51
CA ILE A 283 -14.38 -3.27 4.58
C ILE A 283 -15.03 -4.27 5.53
N LEU A 284 -14.69 -5.55 5.41
CA LEU A 284 -15.43 -6.64 6.06
C LEU A 284 -14.50 -7.52 6.91
N ARG A 285 -14.89 -7.83 8.15
CA ARG A 285 -14.22 -8.79 9.04
C ARG A 285 -12.72 -8.50 9.25
N ASN A 286 -12.33 -7.23 9.24
CA ASN A 286 -10.95 -6.85 9.53
C ASN A 286 -10.74 -6.69 11.04
N ARG A 287 -9.53 -7.03 11.49
CA ARG A 287 -9.06 -6.83 12.86
C ARG A 287 -7.98 -5.76 12.88
N VAL A 288 -8.17 -4.77 13.72
CA VAL A 288 -7.28 -3.61 13.82
C VAL A 288 -6.85 -3.44 15.26
N ARG A 289 -5.56 -3.15 15.50
CA ARG A 289 -5.07 -2.84 16.85
C ARG A 289 -3.88 -1.89 16.87
N SER A 290 -3.81 -1.09 17.91
CA SER A 290 -2.64 -0.22 18.24
C SER A 290 -2.25 0.71 17.09
N VAL A 291 -3.21 1.39 16.49
CA VAL A 291 -3.06 2.40 15.44
C VAL A 291 -3.69 3.72 15.86
N LEU A 292 -3.40 4.84 15.17
CA LEU A 292 -4.03 6.12 15.50
C LEU A 292 -5.53 6.12 15.22
N THR A 293 -5.96 5.56 14.08
CA THR A 293 -7.36 5.44 13.68
C THR A 293 -7.63 4.14 12.92
N PRO A 294 -8.78 3.49 13.10
CA PRO A 294 -9.08 2.26 12.37
C PRO A 294 -9.41 2.52 10.89
N LEU A 295 -10.02 3.67 10.59
CA LEU A 295 -10.37 4.08 9.23
C LEU A 295 -10.42 5.60 9.14
N SER A 296 -9.77 6.16 8.14
CA SER A 296 -9.90 7.55 7.72
C SER A 296 -10.30 7.60 6.25
N VAL A 297 -11.44 8.22 5.96
CA VAL A 297 -11.84 8.57 4.58
C VAL A 297 -11.86 10.08 4.48
N THR A 298 -11.08 10.64 3.55
CA THR A 298 -11.04 12.08 3.29
C THR A 298 -11.17 12.34 1.79
N LEU A 299 -12.24 13.02 1.38
CA LEU A 299 -12.46 13.37 -0.02
C LEU A 299 -11.96 14.80 -0.29
N SER A 300 -11.21 14.99 -1.35
CA SER A 300 -10.95 16.30 -1.94
C SER A 300 -12.07 16.72 -2.89
N ASP A 301 -12.14 18.01 -3.25
CA ASP A 301 -13.27 18.57 -4.02
C ASP A 301 -13.42 17.99 -5.43
N ASP A 302 -12.36 17.40 -5.97
CA ASP A 302 -12.38 16.70 -7.26
C ASP A 302 -12.90 15.25 -7.18
N ASN A 303 -13.30 14.81 -5.97
CA ASN A 303 -13.75 13.44 -5.73
C ASN A 303 -15.22 13.37 -5.30
N THR A 304 -15.83 12.24 -5.56
CA THR A 304 -17.11 11.84 -4.99
C THR A 304 -17.02 10.40 -4.50
N MET A 305 -17.90 10.04 -3.56
CA MET A 305 -17.97 8.66 -3.09
C MET A 305 -19.42 8.18 -3.12
N GLY A 306 -19.66 6.99 -3.68
CA GLY A 306 -20.95 6.30 -3.65
C GLY A 306 -21.16 5.59 -2.32
N SER A 307 -20.94 4.30 -2.30
CA SER A 307 -21.23 3.46 -1.14
C SER A 307 -19.96 2.96 -0.43
N LEU A 308 -20.00 3.02 0.89
CA LEU A 308 -19.05 2.40 1.81
C LEU A 308 -19.80 1.46 2.76
N LEU A 309 -19.42 0.19 2.76
CA LEU A 309 -19.90 -0.79 3.73
C LEU A 309 -18.76 -1.18 4.67
N ILE A 310 -19.01 -1.06 5.97
CA ILE A 310 -18.09 -1.50 7.04
C ILE A 310 -18.86 -2.54 7.87
N GLU A 311 -18.36 -3.77 7.90
CA GLU A 311 -19.06 -4.86 8.57
C GLU A 311 -18.08 -5.76 9.34
N ASP A 312 -18.49 -6.16 10.55
CA ASP A 312 -17.70 -7.03 11.41
C ASP A 312 -16.27 -6.48 11.67
N LEU A 313 -16.14 -5.16 11.81
CA LEU A 313 -14.87 -4.52 12.14
C LEU A 313 -14.59 -4.65 13.65
N GLU A 314 -13.49 -5.30 14.00
CA GLU A 314 -12.94 -5.32 15.34
C GLU A 314 -11.73 -4.38 15.43
N ALA A 315 -11.83 -3.30 16.21
CA ALA A 315 -10.73 -2.37 16.45
C ALA A 315 -10.46 -2.23 17.94
N ARG A 316 -9.19 -2.37 18.33
CA ARG A 316 -8.79 -2.28 19.75
C ARG A 316 -7.55 -1.41 19.89
N ASP A 317 -7.43 -0.77 21.05
CA ASP A 317 -6.28 0.07 21.36
C ASP A 317 -6.05 1.16 20.29
N ILE A 318 -7.13 1.85 19.92
CA ILE A 318 -7.07 2.97 18.98
C ILE A 318 -6.65 4.22 19.74
N THR A 319 -5.52 4.81 19.36
CA THR A 319 -4.76 5.65 20.29
C THR A 319 -5.04 7.15 20.17
N ARG A 320 -5.72 7.63 19.10
CA ARG A 320 -5.86 9.07 18.93
C ARG A 320 -7.15 9.55 18.26
N MET A 321 -7.57 8.93 17.18
CA MET A 321 -8.58 9.50 16.30
C MET A 321 -9.79 8.60 16.14
N ALA A 322 -10.96 9.22 16.08
CA ALA A 322 -12.19 8.57 15.67
C ALA A 322 -12.08 7.92 14.28
N LEU A 323 -12.82 6.84 14.05
CA LEU A 323 -13.15 6.43 12.69
C LEU A 323 -13.82 7.61 11.98
N SER A 324 -13.42 7.96 10.77
CA SER A 324 -13.97 9.14 10.10
C SER A 324 -14.24 8.93 8.61
N VAL A 325 -15.37 9.51 8.16
CA VAL A 325 -15.70 9.69 6.74
C VAL A 325 -16.08 11.16 6.53
N LYS A 326 -15.24 11.87 5.77
CA LYS A 326 -15.33 13.32 5.73
C LYS A 326 -14.87 13.93 4.41
N SER A 327 -15.33 15.14 4.17
CA SER A 327 -14.68 16.11 3.28
C SER A 327 -14.68 17.48 3.96
N TRP A 328 -13.76 18.35 3.54
CA TRP A 328 -13.66 19.72 4.06
C TRP A 328 -14.21 20.75 3.09
N GLY A 329 -14.46 20.36 1.85
CA GLY A 329 -15.04 21.18 0.80
C GLY A 329 -16.43 20.73 0.39
N ARG A 330 -16.67 20.67 -0.93
CA ARG A 330 -17.99 20.35 -1.52
C ARG A 330 -18.19 18.86 -1.81
N ALA A 331 -17.15 18.07 -1.72
CA ALA A 331 -17.24 16.63 -1.98
C ALA A 331 -18.20 15.96 -1.01
N GLN A 332 -18.98 15.01 -1.51
CA GLN A 332 -19.96 14.26 -0.71
C GLN A 332 -19.79 12.75 -0.86
N THR A 333 -20.10 12.05 0.22
CA THR A 333 -20.32 10.61 0.24
C THR A 333 -21.82 10.33 0.18
N ASP A 334 -22.27 9.47 -0.74
CA ASP A 334 -23.69 9.16 -0.86
C ASP A 334 -24.18 8.33 0.33
N ARG A 335 -23.47 7.24 0.66
CA ARG A 335 -23.95 6.33 1.72
C ARG A 335 -22.82 5.63 2.46
N VAL A 336 -22.91 5.64 3.79
CA VAL A 336 -22.07 4.84 4.70
C VAL A 336 -22.97 3.87 5.47
N VAL A 337 -22.64 2.59 5.42
CA VAL A 337 -23.34 1.54 6.17
C VAL A 337 -22.35 0.87 7.11
N MET A 338 -22.71 0.76 8.39
CA MET A 338 -21.93 0.04 9.40
C MET A 338 -22.78 -1.05 10.05
N ARG A 339 -22.20 -2.24 10.22
CA ARG A 339 -22.91 -3.40 10.80
C ARG A 339 -21.96 -4.19 11.71
N ARG A 340 -22.42 -4.49 12.93
CA ARG A 340 -21.73 -5.39 13.88
C ARG A 340 -20.26 -5.01 14.10
N CYS A 341 -19.98 -3.73 14.31
CA CYS A 341 -18.61 -3.25 14.57
C CYS A 341 -18.37 -3.12 16.08
N ASN A 342 -17.18 -3.46 16.53
CA ASN A 342 -16.77 -3.31 17.91
C ASN A 342 -15.43 -2.56 17.97
N MET A 343 -15.44 -1.35 18.55
CA MET A 343 -14.29 -0.45 18.53
C MET A 343 -13.97 0.08 19.93
N GLU A 344 -12.75 -0.15 20.41
CA GLU A 344 -12.22 0.35 21.67
C GLU A 344 -11.13 1.41 21.39
N PHE A 345 -11.29 2.57 21.98
CA PHE A 345 -10.41 3.72 21.87
C PHE A 345 -9.67 3.99 23.18
N GLN A 346 -8.47 4.53 23.10
CA GLN A 346 -7.79 5.11 24.27
C GLN A 346 -8.33 6.52 24.49
N GLY A 347 -8.76 6.81 25.70
CA GLY A 347 -9.20 8.16 26.07
C GLY A 347 -8.02 9.12 26.18
N ILE A 348 -8.29 10.40 25.90
CA ILE A 348 -7.35 11.49 26.12
C ILE A 348 -7.87 12.31 27.29
N ASP A 349 -7.21 12.22 28.44
CA ASP A 349 -7.61 12.94 29.69
C ASP A 349 -7.23 14.42 29.60
N ASP A 350 -7.86 15.14 28.67
CA ASP A 350 -7.73 16.58 28.47
C ASP A 350 -9.10 17.25 28.41
N PRO A 351 -9.53 18.00 29.43
CA PRO A 351 -10.84 18.63 29.47
C PRO A 351 -10.99 19.78 28.48
N SER A 352 -9.94 20.26 27.85
CA SER A 352 -9.99 21.32 26.84
C SER A 352 -10.42 20.80 25.46
N LEU A 353 -10.25 19.52 25.16
CA LEU A 353 -10.51 18.92 23.86
C LEU A 353 -11.94 19.07 23.35
N PRO A 354 -13.02 19.02 24.16
CA PRO A 354 -14.39 19.19 23.66
C PRO A 354 -14.63 20.51 22.93
N GLY A 355 -13.92 21.57 23.30
CA GLY A 355 -14.01 22.90 22.65
C GLY A 355 -13.03 23.11 21.50
N TRP A 356 -12.11 22.16 21.27
CA TRP A 356 -11.08 22.27 20.28
C TRP A 356 -11.37 21.35 19.09
N PHE A 357 -11.29 21.90 17.89
CA PHE A 357 -11.49 21.16 16.67
C PHE A 357 -10.58 21.70 15.56
N ASP A 358 -9.69 20.85 15.09
CA ASP A 358 -8.86 21.17 13.95
C ASP A 358 -9.56 20.72 12.66
N ASN A 359 -10.19 21.66 11.97
CA ASN A 359 -10.89 21.41 10.72
C ASN A 359 -10.07 21.80 9.48
N ARG A 360 -8.76 21.99 9.63
CA ARG A 360 -7.89 22.37 8.51
C ARG A 360 -7.75 21.21 7.53
N PRO A 361 -8.01 21.44 6.24
CA PRO A 361 -7.87 20.40 5.21
C PRO A 361 -6.46 19.82 5.09
N THR A 362 -5.46 20.60 5.50
CA THR A 362 -4.04 20.26 5.43
C THR A 362 -3.54 19.45 6.63
N SER A 363 -4.37 19.22 7.64
CA SER A 363 -4.01 18.37 8.77
C SER A 363 -4.24 16.91 8.39
N GLU A 364 -3.20 16.14 8.24
CA GLU A 364 -3.29 14.70 7.99
C GLU A 364 -4.03 13.97 9.13
N TRP A 365 -3.75 14.38 10.36
CA TRP A 365 -4.25 13.70 11.56
C TRP A 365 -4.95 14.69 12.49
N PRO A 366 -6.13 15.22 12.09
CA PRO A 366 -6.86 16.19 12.90
C PRO A 366 -7.35 15.57 14.20
N VAL A 367 -7.39 16.37 15.25
CA VAL A 367 -8.12 15.98 16.47
C VAL A 367 -9.59 16.31 16.28
N PHE A 368 -10.44 15.31 16.44
CA PHE A 368 -11.89 15.47 16.30
C PHE A 368 -12.55 15.86 17.65
N PRO A 369 -13.71 16.53 17.61
CA PRO A 369 -14.51 16.83 18.80
C PRO A 369 -15.14 15.57 19.42
N VAL A 370 -14.80 14.40 18.89
CA VAL A 370 -15.29 13.09 19.32
C VAL A 370 -14.17 12.07 19.34
N TRP A 371 -14.33 11.02 20.15
CA TRP A 371 -13.31 9.98 20.26
C TRP A 371 -13.59 8.74 19.40
N GLY A 372 -14.85 8.45 19.04
CA GLY A 372 -15.25 7.19 18.40
C GLY A 372 -15.54 7.29 16.91
N MET A 373 -16.55 8.06 16.47
CA MET A 373 -16.95 8.17 15.06
C MET A 373 -17.24 9.61 14.66
N TYR A 374 -16.78 10.01 13.46
CA TYR A 374 -17.00 11.33 12.88
C TYR A 374 -17.42 11.23 11.41
N PHE A 375 -18.58 11.77 11.07
CA PHE A 375 -19.10 11.81 9.70
C PHE A 375 -19.39 13.26 9.29
N ARG A 376 -18.85 13.67 8.14
CA ARG A 376 -19.06 15.01 7.61
C ARG A 376 -19.28 14.99 6.10
N ASN A 377 -20.27 15.75 5.62
CA ASN A 377 -20.67 15.82 4.22
C ASN A 377 -21.06 14.43 3.66
N VAL A 378 -21.93 13.73 4.37
CA VAL A 378 -22.47 12.42 4.01
C VAL A 378 -23.97 12.53 3.86
N LYS A 379 -24.55 12.01 2.76
CA LYS A 379 -26.01 12.05 2.59
C LYS A 379 -26.72 11.08 3.54
N GLU A 380 -26.24 9.84 3.63
CA GLU A 380 -26.86 8.85 4.52
C GLU A 380 -25.79 8.06 5.32
N VAL A 381 -25.99 8.01 6.64
CA VAL A 381 -25.23 7.15 7.56
C VAL A 381 -26.20 6.19 8.25
N ASP A 382 -26.00 4.89 8.08
CA ASP A 382 -26.82 3.85 8.70
C ASP A 382 -25.91 2.87 9.47
N ALA A 383 -25.85 3.01 10.78
CA ALA A 383 -25.04 2.19 11.67
C ALA A 383 -25.93 1.37 12.60
N LYS A 384 -25.78 0.05 12.56
CA LYS A 384 -26.53 -0.89 13.40
C LYS A 384 -25.62 -1.88 14.08
N ASP A 385 -25.88 -2.15 15.36
CA ASP A 385 -25.12 -3.07 16.20
C ASP A 385 -23.62 -2.65 16.29
N VAL A 386 -23.40 -1.34 16.50
CA VAL A 386 -22.06 -0.77 16.65
C VAL A 386 -21.79 -0.52 18.12
N LYS A 387 -20.76 -1.16 18.66
CA LYS A 387 -20.29 -0.96 20.01
C LYS A 387 -19.07 -0.05 20.02
N LEU A 388 -19.18 1.04 20.79
CA LEU A 388 -18.08 1.97 21.05
C LEU A 388 -17.70 1.90 22.52
N SER A 389 -16.42 1.80 22.80
CA SER A 389 -15.91 1.88 24.16
C SER A 389 -14.65 2.74 24.23
N VAL A 390 -14.44 3.40 25.37
CA VAL A 390 -13.25 4.20 25.62
C VAL A 390 -12.57 3.71 26.88
N LYS A 391 -11.27 3.53 26.84
CA LYS A 391 -10.45 3.10 27.95
C LYS A 391 -9.79 4.32 28.60
N GLY A 392 -10.05 4.51 29.88
CA GLY A 392 -9.64 5.73 30.59
C GLY A 392 -10.68 6.84 30.44
N LYS A 393 -10.25 8.09 30.64
CA LYS A 393 -11.11 9.26 30.51
C LYS A 393 -11.01 9.90 29.15
N ASP A 394 -12.14 10.36 28.62
CA ASP A 394 -12.21 11.27 27.48
C ASP A 394 -13.44 12.18 27.68
N TYR A 395 -13.24 13.47 27.56
CA TYR A 395 -14.30 14.46 27.77
C TYR A 395 -15.11 14.76 26.50
N ARG A 396 -14.66 14.23 25.35
CA ARG A 396 -15.35 14.35 24.08
C ARG A 396 -16.55 13.40 24.00
N LYS A 397 -17.46 13.66 23.10
CA LYS A 397 -18.58 12.74 22.81
C LYS A 397 -18.09 11.49 22.06
N PRO A 398 -18.82 10.38 22.11
CA PRO A 398 -18.45 9.18 21.37
C PRO A 398 -18.57 9.33 19.86
N TRP A 399 -19.47 10.14 19.37
CA TRP A 399 -19.69 10.34 17.93
C TRP A 399 -20.28 11.70 17.60
N MET A 400 -20.13 12.10 16.34
CA MET A 400 -20.73 13.31 15.77
C MET A 400 -21.03 13.13 14.28
N VAL A 401 -22.14 13.73 13.85
CA VAL A 401 -22.47 13.95 12.44
C VAL A 401 -22.51 15.46 12.17
N ASP A 402 -21.92 15.87 11.05
CA ASP A 402 -21.81 17.26 10.64
C ASP A 402 -22.18 17.36 9.14
N ASN A 403 -23.21 18.12 8.81
CA ASN A 403 -23.77 18.19 7.47
C ASN A 403 -24.08 16.79 6.90
N VAL A 404 -24.88 16.01 7.63
CA VAL A 404 -25.39 14.70 7.24
C VAL A 404 -26.90 14.80 7.06
N GLU A 405 -27.41 14.47 5.86
CA GLU A 405 -28.83 14.66 5.52
C GLU A 405 -29.70 13.66 6.26
N LYS A 406 -29.27 12.42 6.39
CA LYS A 406 -30.01 11.36 7.09
C LYS A 406 -29.05 10.46 7.86
N HIS A 407 -29.37 10.23 9.11
CA HIS A 407 -28.59 9.28 9.92
C HIS A 407 -29.51 8.42 10.80
N ASN A 408 -29.08 7.17 10.97
CA ASN A 408 -29.69 6.18 11.84
C ASN A 408 -28.56 5.44 12.58
N LEU A 409 -28.38 5.74 13.87
CA LEU A 409 -27.25 5.25 14.65
C LEU A 409 -27.78 4.43 15.83
N HIS A 410 -27.81 3.11 15.70
CA HIS A 410 -28.09 2.16 16.76
C HIS A 410 -26.78 1.66 17.37
N LEU A 411 -26.38 2.28 18.49
CA LEU A 411 -25.18 1.95 19.23
C LEU A 411 -25.52 1.03 20.42
N LEU A 412 -24.62 0.09 20.72
CA LEU A 412 -24.74 -0.86 21.83
C LEU A 412 -23.96 -0.39 23.08
#